data_f9beb442a20acb28143a2c6cc6cae2d0
#
_entry.id   f9beb442a20acb28143a2c6cc6cae2d0
#
_cell.length_a   1.000
_cell.length_b   1.000
_cell.length_c   1.000
_cell.angle_alpha   90.00
_cell.angle_beta   90.00
_cell.angle_gamma   90.00
#
_symmetry.space_group_name_H-M   'P 1'
#
loop_
_entity.id
_entity.type
_entity.pdbx_description
1 polymer ?
#
loop_
_entity_poly.entity_id
_entity_poly.type
_entity_poly.pdbx_seq_one_letter_code
_entity_poly.pdbx_strand_id
1 'polypeptide(L)'
;EIIESIYYKASSGRFKVYIIDEVHMLSNNAFNALLKTLEEPPEHVKFIFATTEIRKVPVTVLSRCQRFDLRRIEPEEMMELLKKIAGSEGVNVSEDALRMITRAAEGSARDATSLLDQAISHGGGSSDAKHVRAMLGIADRGRVLDLFEMIMQGDAASALNELGSQYSDGADPIVILKDLAEITHWISVAKITPDINEDPTVTPDERMRGVAFSKLLSMRVLTRMWQMLIKSLDEITVAPSPIMAAEMIIIRLTHAADLPPTEDLIKKIESELQGANKGKNLETPSKNMGAQAN
;
A
#
# COMPACT_ATOMS: atom_id res chain seq x y z
N GLU A 1 -27.24 -2.28 33.85
CA GLU A 1 -27.45 -3.73 33.60
C GLU A 1 -26.17 -4.56 33.82
N ILE A 2 -25.00 -4.30 33.15
CA ILE A 2 -23.78 -5.09 33.36
C ILE A 2 -23.34 -5.03 34.82
N ILE A 3 -23.24 -3.84 35.40
CA ILE A 3 -22.76 -3.59 36.79
C ILE A 3 -23.64 -4.28 37.82
N GLU A 4 -24.94 -4.27 37.66
CA GLU A 4 -25.90 -4.94 38.54
C GLU A 4 -25.76 -6.46 38.46
N SER A 5 -25.49 -6.99 37.26
CA SER A 5 -25.36 -8.42 37.04
C SER A 5 -24.05 -9.02 37.52
N ILE A 6 -23.01 -8.20 37.77
CA ILE A 6 -21.66 -8.64 38.19
C ILE A 6 -21.69 -9.37 39.55
N TYR A 7 -22.55 -8.95 40.48
CA TYR A 7 -22.61 -9.52 41.81
C TYR A 7 -23.28 -10.89 41.87
N TYR A 8 -23.97 -11.31 40.82
CA TYR A 8 -24.59 -12.63 40.75
C TYR A 8 -23.63 -13.65 40.19
N LYS A 9 -23.53 -14.82 40.85
CA LYS A 9 -22.71 -15.96 40.34
C LYS A 9 -23.24 -16.49 39.01
N ALA A 10 -22.36 -17.10 38.24
CA ALA A 10 -22.76 -17.81 37.05
C ALA A 10 -23.64 -19.01 37.37
N SER A 11 -24.69 -19.27 36.58
CA SER A 11 -25.63 -20.36 36.81
C SER A 11 -25.02 -21.75 36.56
N SER A 12 -24.02 -21.88 35.66
CA SER A 12 -23.46 -23.17 35.27
C SER A 12 -21.93 -23.18 35.13
N GLY A 13 -21.23 -22.10 35.39
CA GLY A 13 -19.79 -21.98 35.22
C GLY A 13 -19.05 -21.54 36.49
N ARG A 14 -17.73 -21.77 36.53
CA ARG A 14 -16.85 -21.29 37.60
C ARG A 14 -16.70 -19.78 37.56
N PHE A 15 -16.71 -19.20 36.38
CA PHE A 15 -16.50 -17.77 36.14
C PHE A 15 -17.61 -17.20 35.26
N LYS A 16 -17.97 -15.95 35.55
CA LYS A 16 -18.76 -15.11 34.67
C LYS A 16 -17.83 -14.20 33.90
N VAL A 17 -17.76 -14.40 32.58
CA VAL A 17 -16.82 -13.68 31.70
C VAL A 17 -17.58 -12.61 30.94
N TYR A 18 -17.15 -11.37 31.07
CA TYR A 18 -17.65 -10.24 30.32
C TYR A 18 -16.63 -9.88 29.23
N ILE A 19 -17.02 -10.04 27.97
CA ILE A 19 -16.22 -9.61 26.83
C ILE A 19 -16.82 -8.33 26.30
N ILE A 20 -16.05 -7.24 26.35
CA ILE A 20 -16.46 -5.92 25.86
C ILE A 20 -15.54 -5.60 24.69
N ASP A 21 -16.13 -5.71 23.52
CA ASP A 21 -15.44 -5.39 22.26
C ASP A 21 -15.49 -3.89 22.01
N GLU A 22 -14.46 -3.35 21.33
CA GLU A 22 -14.27 -1.93 21.05
C GLU A 22 -14.50 -1.06 22.29
N VAL A 23 -13.90 -1.45 23.40
CA VAL A 23 -14.12 -0.82 24.70
C VAL A 23 -13.85 0.68 24.70
N HIS A 24 -13.04 1.19 23.79
CA HIS A 24 -12.79 2.62 23.62
C HIS A 24 -14.04 3.44 23.20
N MET A 25 -15.10 2.77 22.74
CA MET A 25 -16.38 3.40 22.42
C MET A 25 -17.24 3.68 23.67
N LEU A 26 -16.85 3.17 24.84
CA LEU A 26 -17.55 3.47 26.08
C LEU A 26 -17.39 4.93 26.46
N SER A 27 -18.46 5.51 27.02
CA SER A 27 -18.40 6.86 27.59
C SER A 27 -17.51 6.91 28.84
N ASN A 28 -16.98 8.08 29.17
CA ASN A 28 -16.20 8.29 30.38
C ASN A 28 -17.00 7.90 31.65
N ASN A 29 -18.30 8.13 31.66
CA ASN A 29 -19.17 7.73 32.75
C ASN A 29 -19.28 6.21 32.89
N ALA A 30 -19.32 5.48 31.75
CA ALA A 30 -19.33 4.02 31.75
C ALA A 30 -18.01 3.45 32.27
N PHE A 31 -16.87 4.03 31.85
CA PHE A 31 -15.57 3.67 32.41
C PHE A 31 -15.48 3.90 33.90
N ASN A 32 -15.91 5.08 34.37
CA ASN A 32 -15.88 5.41 35.79
C ASN A 32 -16.78 4.46 36.65
N ALA A 33 -17.90 4.03 36.08
CA ALA A 33 -18.78 3.06 36.76
C ALA A 33 -18.15 1.66 36.87
N LEU A 34 -17.27 1.27 35.90
CA LEU A 34 -16.53 0.02 35.95
C LEU A 34 -15.31 0.04 36.88
N LEU A 35 -14.73 1.22 37.16
CA LEU A 35 -13.48 1.32 37.93
C LEU A 35 -13.58 0.64 39.31
N LYS A 36 -14.68 0.81 40.02
CA LYS A 36 -14.86 0.16 41.34
C LYS A 36 -14.80 -1.35 41.27
N THR A 37 -15.40 -1.93 40.24
CA THR A 37 -15.38 -3.37 40.03
C THR A 37 -14.01 -3.88 39.50
N LEU A 38 -13.28 -3.05 38.77
CA LEU A 38 -11.93 -3.37 38.33
C LEU A 38 -10.89 -3.25 39.45
N GLU A 39 -11.15 -2.44 40.46
CA GLU A 39 -10.30 -2.34 41.66
C GLU A 39 -10.48 -3.53 42.58
N GLU A 40 -11.72 -3.96 42.80
CA GLU A 40 -12.06 -5.09 43.67
C GLU A 40 -13.01 -6.04 42.92
N PRO A 41 -12.47 -6.79 41.90
CA PRO A 41 -13.31 -7.69 41.13
C PRO A 41 -13.76 -8.89 41.98
N PRO A 42 -15.05 -9.28 41.91
CA PRO A 42 -15.50 -10.52 42.55
C PRO A 42 -14.73 -11.71 42.01
N GLU A 43 -14.36 -12.68 42.85
CA GLU A 43 -13.52 -13.83 42.48
C GLU A 43 -14.06 -14.62 41.28
N HIS A 44 -15.37 -14.64 41.09
CA HIS A 44 -16.08 -15.34 40.03
C HIS A 44 -16.25 -14.52 38.75
N VAL A 45 -15.68 -13.31 38.64
CA VAL A 45 -15.84 -12.41 37.49
C VAL A 45 -14.51 -12.24 36.75
N LYS A 46 -14.58 -12.26 35.44
CA LYS A 46 -13.46 -11.93 34.55
C LYS A 46 -13.93 -10.94 33.48
N PHE A 47 -13.10 -9.92 33.24
CA PHE A 47 -13.31 -8.96 32.15
C PHE A 47 -12.26 -9.19 31.06
N ILE A 48 -12.72 -9.17 29.81
CA ILE A 48 -11.88 -9.16 28.63
C ILE A 48 -12.29 -7.92 27.84
N PHE A 49 -11.38 -6.97 27.72
CA PHE A 49 -11.56 -5.75 26.93
C PHE A 49 -10.80 -5.90 25.63
N ALA A 50 -11.47 -5.71 24.49
CA ALA A 50 -10.84 -5.64 23.20
C ALA A 50 -10.92 -4.19 22.68
N THR A 51 -9.85 -3.71 22.06
CA THR A 51 -9.80 -2.38 21.45
C THR A 51 -8.78 -2.30 20.34
N THR A 52 -9.11 -1.56 19.29
CA THR A 52 -8.18 -1.15 18.23
C THR A 52 -7.44 0.15 18.59
N GLU A 53 -7.97 0.94 19.57
CA GLU A 53 -7.44 2.25 19.94
C GLU A 53 -7.10 2.33 21.44
N ILE A 54 -5.98 1.71 21.83
CA ILE A 54 -5.53 1.68 23.23
C ILE A 54 -5.38 3.08 23.84
N ARG A 55 -5.03 4.10 23.02
CA ARG A 55 -4.83 5.48 23.51
C ARG A 55 -6.12 6.16 23.98
N LYS A 56 -7.29 5.68 23.56
CA LYS A 56 -8.59 6.18 24.00
C LYS A 56 -9.08 5.54 25.29
N VAL A 57 -8.45 4.44 25.74
CA VAL A 57 -8.80 3.80 27.00
C VAL A 57 -8.14 4.53 28.16
N PRO A 58 -8.88 4.92 29.23
CA PRO A 58 -8.31 5.64 30.36
C PRO A 58 -7.18 4.86 31.05
N VAL A 59 -6.11 5.57 31.42
CA VAL A 59 -4.94 4.98 32.09
C VAL A 59 -5.33 4.28 33.42
N THR A 60 -6.36 4.78 34.09
CA THR A 60 -6.93 4.18 35.32
C THR A 60 -7.49 2.78 35.11
N VAL A 61 -8.01 2.48 33.90
CA VAL A 61 -8.45 1.14 33.49
C VAL A 61 -7.24 0.29 33.10
N LEU A 62 -6.36 0.83 32.24
CA LEU A 62 -5.18 0.13 31.76
C LEU A 62 -4.26 -0.35 32.89
N SER A 63 -4.11 0.44 33.96
CA SER A 63 -3.27 0.09 35.13
C SER A 63 -3.79 -1.10 35.93
N ARG A 64 -5.05 -1.50 35.72
CA ARG A 64 -5.72 -2.63 36.40
C ARG A 64 -5.94 -3.83 35.49
N CYS A 65 -5.48 -3.75 34.25
CA CYS A 65 -5.66 -4.80 33.26
C CYS A 65 -4.30 -5.34 32.83
N GLN A 66 -4.23 -6.64 32.58
CA GLN A 66 -3.10 -7.22 31.86
C GLN A 66 -3.32 -6.99 30.37
N ARG A 67 -2.30 -6.45 29.71
CA ARG A 67 -2.34 -6.16 28.27
C ARG A 67 -1.76 -7.32 27.46
N PHE A 68 -2.44 -7.66 26.37
CA PHE A 68 -2.01 -8.59 25.35
C PHE A 68 -2.13 -7.91 23.99
N ASP A 69 -1.02 -7.71 23.32
CA ASP A 69 -1.01 -7.12 21.97
C ASP A 69 -1.16 -8.24 20.92
N LEU A 70 -2.23 -8.15 20.13
CA LEU A 70 -2.47 -9.05 19.01
C LEU A 70 -1.87 -8.45 17.73
N ARG A 71 -1.07 -9.24 17.02
CA ARG A 71 -0.45 -8.82 15.77
C ARG A 71 -1.32 -9.18 14.58
N ARG A 72 -1.06 -8.54 13.43
CA ARG A 72 -1.56 -9.01 12.14
C ARG A 72 -0.99 -10.40 11.87
N ILE A 73 -1.76 -11.21 11.16
CA ILE A 73 -1.34 -12.56 10.76
C ILE A 73 -0.36 -12.41 9.61
N GLU A 74 0.77 -13.07 9.71
CA GLU A 74 1.78 -13.10 8.65
C GLU A 74 1.25 -13.82 7.40
N PRO A 75 1.69 -13.45 6.19
CA PRO A 75 1.16 -14.00 4.94
C PRO A 75 1.23 -15.52 4.85
N GLU A 76 2.29 -16.16 5.34
CA GLU A 76 2.44 -17.61 5.34
C GLU A 76 1.39 -18.28 6.21
N GLU A 77 1.24 -17.79 7.46
CA GLU A 77 0.24 -18.30 8.41
C GLU A 77 -1.20 -18.09 7.87
N MET A 78 -1.43 -16.97 7.19
CA MET A 78 -2.72 -16.68 6.56
C MET A 78 -3.02 -17.64 5.41
N MET A 79 -2.04 -17.92 4.54
CA MET A 79 -2.20 -18.88 3.46
C MET A 79 -2.49 -20.30 3.99
N GLU A 80 -1.83 -20.72 5.06
CA GLU A 80 -2.10 -22.01 5.72
C GLU A 80 -3.52 -22.05 6.30
N LEU A 81 -3.96 -20.98 6.96
CA LEU A 81 -5.32 -20.86 7.47
C LEU A 81 -6.35 -20.99 6.35
N LEU A 82 -6.18 -20.27 5.26
CA LEU A 82 -7.10 -20.30 4.12
C LEU A 82 -7.09 -21.68 3.43
N LYS A 83 -5.94 -22.32 3.25
CA LYS A 83 -5.83 -23.69 2.74
C LYS A 83 -6.60 -24.69 3.62
N LYS A 84 -6.48 -24.55 4.93
CA LYS A 84 -7.20 -25.41 5.90
C LYS A 84 -8.70 -25.22 5.82
N ILE A 85 -9.18 -23.97 5.71
CA ILE A 85 -10.61 -23.67 5.60
C ILE A 85 -11.15 -24.21 4.27
N ALA A 86 -10.50 -23.91 3.13
CA ALA A 86 -10.90 -24.42 1.81
C ALA A 86 -10.97 -25.96 1.78
N GLY A 87 -9.98 -26.63 2.38
CA GLY A 87 -9.97 -28.08 2.52
C GLY A 87 -11.12 -28.61 3.37
N SER A 88 -11.51 -27.91 4.44
CA SER A 88 -12.66 -28.28 5.29
C SER A 88 -14.00 -28.14 4.55
N GLU A 89 -14.11 -27.15 3.67
CA GLU A 89 -15.28 -26.91 2.81
C GLU A 89 -15.29 -27.83 1.57
N GLY A 90 -14.25 -28.62 1.36
CA GLY A 90 -14.11 -29.52 0.21
C GLY A 90 -13.95 -28.80 -1.14
N VAL A 91 -13.48 -27.56 -1.12
CA VAL A 91 -13.32 -26.72 -2.29
C VAL A 91 -11.86 -26.63 -2.71
N ASN A 92 -11.59 -26.70 -4.01
CA ASN A 92 -10.27 -26.50 -4.56
C ASN A 92 -10.06 -25.04 -4.95
N VAL A 93 -9.16 -24.35 -4.23
CA VAL A 93 -8.78 -22.95 -4.49
C VAL A 93 -7.34 -22.96 -4.96
N SER A 94 -7.07 -22.28 -6.09
CA SER A 94 -5.70 -22.22 -6.61
C SER A 94 -4.78 -21.42 -5.68
N GLU A 95 -3.49 -21.75 -5.69
CA GLU A 95 -2.51 -21.09 -4.83
C GLU A 95 -2.42 -19.59 -5.13
N ASP A 96 -2.51 -19.20 -6.39
CA ASP A 96 -2.52 -17.80 -6.79
C ASP A 96 -3.77 -17.06 -6.30
N ALA A 97 -4.95 -17.72 -6.27
CA ALA A 97 -6.15 -17.16 -5.68
C ALA A 97 -5.98 -16.93 -4.17
N LEU A 98 -5.40 -17.89 -3.46
CA LEU A 98 -5.10 -17.77 -2.03
C LEU A 98 -4.10 -16.62 -1.76
N ARG A 99 -3.10 -16.44 -2.60
CA ARG A 99 -2.16 -15.31 -2.52
C ARG A 99 -2.85 -13.97 -2.66
N MET A 100 -3.76 -13.85 -3.64
CA MET A 100 -4.54 -12.62 -3.85
C MET A 100 -5.43 -12.29 -2.65
N ILE A 101 -6.15 -13.29 -2.11
CA ILE A 101 -6.98 -13.12 -0.91
C ILE A 101 -6.14 -12.73 0.29
N THR A 102 -5.00 -13.39 0.52
CA THR A 102 -4.08 -13.11 1.62
C THR A 102 -3.58 -11.67 1.56
N ARG A 103 -3.20 -11.20 0.37
CA ARG A 103 -2.77 -9.81 0.17
C ARG A 103 -3.90 -8.82 0.44
N ALA A 104 -5.09 -9.04 -0.12
CA ALA A 104 -6.23 -8.16 0.03
C ALA A 104 -6.73 -8.08 1.49
N ALA A 105 -6.51 -9.12 2.29
CA ALA A 105 -6.91 -9.18 3.69
C ALA A 105 -5.95 -8.44 4.65
N GLU A 106 -4.75 -8.05 4.19
CA GLU A 106 -3.77 -7.28 4.98
C GLU A 106 -3.52 -7.81 6.40
N GLY A 107 -3.50 -9.14 6.58
CA GLY A 107 -3.28 -9.80 7.87
C GLY A 107 -4.53 -9.88 8.78
N SER A 108 -5.73 -9.56 8.27
CA SER A 108 -7.00 -9.72 8.97
C SER A 108 -7.61 -11.09 8.64
N ALA A 109 -7.74 -11.99 9.64
CA ALA A 109 -8.39 -13.29 9.45
C ALA A 109 -9.87 -13.15 9.09
N ARG A 110 -10.57 -12.15 9.64
CA ARG A 110 -11.98 -11.89 9.31
C ARG A 110 -12.14 -11.57 7.84
N ASP A 111 -11.34 -10.63 7.32
CA ASP A 111 -11.42 -10.21 5.94
C ASP A 111 -11.00 -11.34 5.00
N ALA A 112 -9.93 -12.05 5.34
CA ALA A 112 -9.46 -13.21 4.58
C ALA A 112 -10.51 -14.31 4.45
N THR A 113 -11.17 -14.67 5.55
CA THR A 113 -12.23 -15.68 5.53
C THR A 113 -13.46 -15.21 4.78
N SER A 114 -13.85 -13.94 4.92
CA SER A 114 -14.98 -13.35 4.18
C SER A 114 -14.70 -13.30 2.68
N LEU A 115 -13.49 -12.94 2.27
CA LEU A 115 -13.09 -12.93 0.86
C LEU A 115 -13.00 -14.36 0.29
N LEU A 116 -12.53 -15.33 1.08
CA LEU A 116 -12.52 -16.73 0.66
C LEU A 116 -13.95 -17.26 0.46
N ASP A 117 -14.88 -16.98 1.38
CA ASP A 117 -16.27 -17.39 1.29
C ASP A 117 -16.93 -16.79 0.04
N GLN A 118 -16.70 -15.52 -0.24
CA GLN A 118 -17.16 -14.88 -1.46
C GLN A 118 -16.58 -15.54 -2.71
N ALA A 119 -15.27 -15.85 -2.72
CA ALA A 119 -14.62 -16.51 -3.84
C ALA A 119 -15.20 -17.92 -4.11
N ILE A 120 -15.49 -18.67 -3.06
CA ILE A 120 -16.12 -20.00 -3.16
C ILE A 120 -17.55 -19.88 -3.70
N SER A 121 -18.34 -18.95 -3.16
CA SER A 121 -19.72 -18.73 -3.54
C SER A 121 -19.88 -18.32 -5.01
N HIS A 122 -18.98 -17.47 -5.52
CA HIS A 122 -19.00 -17.01 -6.92
C HIS A 122 -18.38 -18.03 -7.89
N GLY A 123 -17.44 -18.86 -7.41
CA GLY A 123 -16.68 -19.79 -8.23
C GLY A 123 -17.38 -21.14 -8.53
N GLY A 124 -18.59 -21.38 -8.02
CA GLY A 124 -19.36 -22.62 -8.28
C GLY A 124 -18.63 -23.91 -7.85
N GLY A 125 -17.78 -23.86 -6.81
CA GLY A 125 -17.05 -25.01 -6.26
C GLY A 125 -15.58 -25.10 -6.65
N SER A 126 -15.07 -24.22 -7.52
CA SER A 126 -13.64 -24.05 -7.77
C SER A 126 -13.33 -22.58 -7.96
N SER A 127 -12.34 -22.07 -7.23
CA SER A 127 -11.93 -20.67 -7.34
C SER A 127 -10.52 -20.58 -7.93
N ASP A 128 -10.47 -20.18 -9.19
CA ASP A 128 -9.21 -19.87 -9.85
C ASP A 128 -8.80 -18.38 -9.65
N ALA A 129 -7.56 -18.09 -9.96
CA ALA A 129 -7.01 -16.74 -9.82
C ALA A 129 -7.77 -15.68 -10.65
N LYS A 130 -8.35 -16.09 -11.79
CA LYS A 130 -9.10 -15.18 -12.67
C LYS A 130 -10.41 -14.74 -12.03
N HIS A 131 -11.15 -15.67 -11.41
CA HIS A 131 -12.39 -15.37 -10.70
C HIS A 131 -12.15 -14.48 -9.49
N VAL A 132 -11.14 -14.81 -8.68
CA VAL A 132 -10.78 -13.99 -7.50
C VAL A 132 -10.35 -12.59 -7.91
N ARG A 133 -9.56 -12.45 -8.98
CA ARG A 133 -9.16 -11.15 -9.53
C ARG A 133 -10.36 -10.29 -9.93
N ALA A 134 -11.29 -10.88 -10.68
CA ALA A 134 -12.52 -10.19 -11.10
C ALA A 134 -13.40 -9.79 -9.90
N MET A 135 -13.52 -10.68 -8.90
CA MET A 135 -14.29 -10.42 -7.68
C MET A 135 -13.68 -9.27 -6.86
N LEU A 136 -12.36 -9.23 -6.72
CA LEU A 136 -11.66 -8.21 -5.96
C LEU A 136 -11.49 -6.90 -6.74
N GLY A 137 -11.80 -6.90 -8.04
CA GLY A 137 -11.55 -5.74 -8.92
C GLY A 137 -10.07 -5.40 -9.08
N ILE A 138 -9.16 -6.36 -8.80
CA ILE A 138 -7.72 -6.17 -8.83
C ILE A 138 -7.24 -6.25 -10.28
N ALA A 139 -6.39 -5.31 -10.69
CA ALA A 139 -5.73 -5.36 -11.99
C ALA A 139 -4.80 -6.59 -12.10
N ASP A 140 -4.53 -7.03 -13.32
CA ASP A 140 -3.51 -8.07 -13.54
C ASP A 140 -2.13 -7.50 -13.24
N ARG A 141 -1.51 -7.95 -12.15
CA ARG A 141 -0.25 -7.40 -11.68
C ARG A 141 0.89 -7.55 -12.67
N GLY A 142 0.87 -8.60 -13.49
CA GLY A 142 1.79 -8.74 -14.62
C GLY A 142 1.63 -7.57 -15.60
N ARG A 143 0.40 -7.24 -15.95
CA ARG A 143 0.08 -6.11 -16.84
C ARG A 143 0.38 -4.76 -16.22
N VAL A 144 0.21 -4.62 -14.89
CA VAL A 144 0.62 -3.38 -14.19
C VAL A 144 2.14 -3.24 -14.17
N LEU A 145 2.90 -4.35 -14.07
CA LEU A 145 4.35 -4.35 -14.23
C LEU A 145 4.77 -3.99 -15.66
N ASP A 146 4.03 -4.44 -16.68
CA ASP A 146 4.27 -4.03 -18.08
C ASP A 146 4.03 -2.53 -18.25
N LEU A 147 2.93 -2.02 -17.69
CA LEU A 147 2.62 -0.58 -17.66
C LEU A 147 3.72 0.22 -16.94
N PHE A 148 4.19 -0.27 -15.78
CA PHE A 148 5.29 0.34 -15.05
C PHE A 148 6.57 0.41 -15.90
N GLU A 149 6.89 -0.67 -16.61
CA GLU A 149 8.05 -0.73 -17.49
C GLU A 149 7.97 0.30 -18.63
N MET A 150 6.82 0.38 -19.32
CA MET A 150 6.58 1.37 -20.38
C MET A 150 6.73 2.80 -19.87
N ILE A 151 6.21 3.10 -18.65
CA ILE A 151 6.36 4.41 -18.01
C ILE A 151 7.83 4.70 -17.74
N MET A 152 8.59 3.74 -17.20
CA MET A 152 10.02 3.92 -16.91
C MET A 152 10.90 4.06 -18.18
N GLN A 153 10.47 3.49 -19.29
CA GLN A 153 11.13 3.62 -20.60
C GLN A 153 10.80 4.95 -21.31
N GLY A 154 9.85 5.73 -20.80
CA GLY A 154 9.42 6.97 -21.45
C GLY A 154 8.43 6.75 -22.59
N ASP A 155 7.90 5.54 -22.79
CA ASP A 155 6.96 5.21 -23.87
C ASP A 155 5.51 5.51 -23.46
N ALA A 156 5.13 6.78 -23.58
CA ALA A 156 3.79 7.23 -23.24
C ALA A 156 2.70 6.61 -24.14
N ALA A 157 3.01 6.33 -25.41
CA ALA A 157 2.02 5.79 -26.33
C ALA A 157 1.65 4.34 -25.98
N SER A 158 2.63 3.50 -25.72
CA SER A 158 2.40 2.12 -25.29
C SER A 158 1.74 2.07 -23.90
N ALA A 159 2.15 2.95 -22.97
CA ALA A 159 1.57 3.03 -21.64
C ALA A 159 0.08 3.42 -21.68
N LEU A 160 -0.32 4.38 -22.53
CA LEU A 160 -1.72 4.76 -22.71
C LEU A 160 -2.55 3.63 -23.35
N ASN A 161 -1.99 2.93 -24.35
CA ASN A 161 -2.66 1.79 -24.97
C ASN A 161 -2.88 0.66 -23.97
N GLU A 162 -1.90 0.35 -23.12
CA GLU A 162 -2.02 -0.67 -22.06
C GLU A 162 -3.06 -0.27 -21.00
N LEU A 163 -3.05 0.98 -20.55
CA LEU A 163 -4.08 1.50 -19.65
C LEU A 163 -5.49 1.36 -20.25
N GLY A 164 -5.67 1.77 -21.51
CA GLY A 164 -6.94 1.65 -22.23
C GLY A 164 -7.41 0.21 -22.40
N SER A 165 -6.47 -0.72 -22.66
CA SER A 165 -6.76 -2.14 -22.73
C SER A 165 -7.22 -2.71 -21.39
N GLN A 166 -6.52 -2.40 -20.29
CA GLN A 166 -6.91 -2.84 -18.95
C GLN A 166 -8.30 -2.29 -18.55
N TYR A 167 -8.56 -1.02 -18.87
CA TYR A 167 -9.87 -0.39 -18.64
C TYR A 167 -10.98 -1.09 -19.45
N SER A 168 -10.74 -1.41 -20.72
CA SER A 168 -11.69 -2.14 -21.58
C SER A 168 -11.97 -3.55 -21.07
N ASP A 169 -10.99 -4.18 -20.40
CA ASP A 169 -11.13 -5.48 -19.77
C ASP A 169 -11.83 -5.40 -18.39
N GLY A 170 -12.22 -4.20 -17.95
CA GLY A 170 -13.01 -3.96 -16.73
C GLY A 170 -12.20 -3.55 -15.51
N ALA A 171 -10.89 -3.29 -15.63
CA ALA A 171 -10.10 -2.79 -14.49
C ALA A 171 -10.45 -1.33 -14.17
N ASP A 172 -10.57 -1.01 -12.88
CA ASP A 172 -10.78 0.37 -12.42
C ASP A 172 -9.46 1.16 -12.53
N PRO A 173 -9.44 2.33 -13.20
CA PRO A 173 -8.26 3.19 -13.29
C PRO A 173 -7.65 3.57 -11.93
N ILE A 174 -8.48 3.74 -10.89
CA ILE A 174 -8.01 4.03 -9.53
C ILE A 174 -7.23 2.84 -8.98
N VAL A 175 -7.71 1.62 -9.22
CA VAL A 175 -7.04 0.39 -8.77
C VAL A 175 -5.71 0.22 -9.50
N ILE A 176 -5.67 0.45 -10.82
CA ILE A 176 -4.40 0.39 -11.60
C ILE A 176 -3.36 1.35 -11.03
N LEU A 177 -3.74 2.59 -10.68
CA LEU A 177 -2.82 3.57 -10.08
C LEU A 177 -2.39 3.18 -8.66
N LYS A 178 -3.27 2.56 -7.87
CA LYS A 178 -2.90 1.99 -6.55
C LYS A 178 -1.87 0.88 -6.70
N ASP A 179 -2.11 -0.04 -7.63
CA ASP A 179 -1.18 -1.16 -7.90
C ASP A 179 0.17 -0.65 -8.40
N LEU A 180 0.20 0.41 -9.23
CA LEU A 180 1.45 1.09 -9.63
C LEU A 180 2.19 1.69 -8.43
N ALA A 181 1.45 2.28 -7.48
CA ALA A 181 2.06 2.80 -6.25
C ALA A 181 2.62 1.66 -5.40
N GLU A 182 1.89 0.56 -5.21
CA GLU A 182 2.37 -0.61 -4.47
C GLU A 182 3.63 -1.21 -5.10
N ILE A 183 3.66 -1.36 -6.43
CA ILE A 183 4.83 -1.84 -7.17
C ILE A 183 6.02 -0.91 -6.96
N THR A 184 5.80 0.41 -7.07
CA THR A 184 6.85 1.41 -6.85
C THR A 184 7.42 1.33 -5.43
N HIS A 185 6.55 1.18 -4.42
CA HIS A 185 6.95 1.00 -3.03
C HIS A 185 7.75 -0.30 -2.88
N TRP A 186 7.22 -1.43 -3.36
CA TRP A 186 7.86 -2.72 -3.25
C TRP A 186 9.26 -2.75 -3.88
N ILE A 187 9.42 -2.20 -5.10
CA ILE A 187 10.72 -2.07 -5.76
C ILE A 187 11.68 -1.19 -4.93
N SER A 188 11.16 -0.11 -4.31
CA SER A 188 11.95 0.79 -3.47
C SER A 188 12.47 0.08 -2.23
N VAL A 189 11.62 -0.72 -1.58
CA VAL A 189 12.00 -1.50 -0.40
C VAL A 189 12.98 -2.61 -0.77
N ALA A 190 12.72 -3.35 -1.86
CA ALA A 190 13.61 -4.40 -2.37
C ALA A 190 15.00 -3.87 -2.73
N LYS A 191 15.10 -2.58 -3.13
CA LYS A 191 16.39 -1.93 -3.40
C LYS A 191 17.21 -1.69 -2.13
N ILE A 192 16.55 -1.44 -0.98
CA ILE A 192 17.21 -1.16 0.31
C ILE A 192 17.45 -2.46 1.08
N THR A 193 16.46 -3.36 1.07
CA THR A 193 16.44 -4.58 1.87
C THR A 193 16.28 -5.79 0.93
N PRO A 194 17.39 -6.36 0.46
CA PRO A 194 17.35 -7.49 -0.50
C PRO A 194 16.64 -8.74 0.03
N ASP A 195 16.58 -8.93 1.35
CA ASP A 195 15.99 -10.11 2.02
C ASP A 195 14.45 -10.13 1.99
N ILE A 196 13.80 -9.02 1.61
CA ILE A 196 12.33 -8.94 1.42
C ILE A 196 11.80 -9.79 0.26
N ASN A 197 12.70 -10.41 -0.50
CA ASN A 197 12.34 -11.25 -1.64
C ASN A 197 11.64 -12.58 -1.25
N GLU A 198 11.39 -12.85 0.02
CA GLU A 198 10.72 -14.08 0.51
C GLU A 198 9.20 -13.93 0.71
N ASP A 199 8.59 -12.80 0.34
CA ASP A 199 7.14 -12.62 0.45
C ASP A 199 6.40 -13.68 -0.39
N PRO A 200 5.64 -14.60 0.25
CA PRO A 200 4.94 -15.69 -0.44
C PRO A 200 3.77 -15.18 -1.30
N THR A 201 3.34 -13.94 -1.11
CA THR A 201 2.27 -13.31 -1.90
C THR A 201 2.74 -12.80 -3.26
N VAL A 202 4.06 -12.73 -3.49
CA VAL A 202 4.69 -12.30 -4.74
C VAL A 202 5.01 -13.51 -5.61
N THR A 203 4.55 -13.52 -6.85
CA THR A 203 4.85 -14.61 -7.78
C THR A 203 6.33 -14.62 -8.18
N PRO A 204 6.90 -15.78 -8.59
CA PRO A 204 8.29 -15.84 -9.03
C PRO A 204 8.65 -14.88 -10.16
N ASP A 205 7.72 -14.66 -11.11
CA ASP A 205 7.91 -13.72 -12.23
C ASP A 205 7.93 -12.26 -11.74
N GLU A 206 6.96 -11.86 -10.92
CA GLU A 206 6.94 -10.53 -10.30
C GLU A 206 8.24 -10.26 -9.53
N ARG A 207 8.70 -11.26 -8.77
CA ARG A 207 9.95 -11.17 -7.99
C ARG A 207 11.15 -10.94 -8.87
N MET A 208 11.30 -11.72 -9.94
CA MET A 208 12.41 -11.59 -10.88
C MET A 208 12.44 -10.21 -11.54
N ARG A 209 11.29 -9.72 -12.02
CA ARG A 209 11.14 -8.40 -12.65
C ARG A 209 11.41 -7.27 -11.66
N GLY A 210 10.86 -7.35 -10.45
CA GLY A 210 11.07 -6.33 -9.43
C GLY A 210 12.51 -6.21 -8.97
N VAL A 211 13.24 -7.33 -8.84
CA VAL A 211 14.67 -7.32 -8.56
C VAL A 211 15.45 -6.69 -9.71
N ALA A 212 15.07 -6.94 -10.97
CA ALA A 212 15.69 -6.31 -12.12
C ALA A 212 15.49 -4.78 -12.09
N PHE A 213 14.25 -4.31 -11.85
CA PHE A 213 13.94 -2.88 -11.71
C PHE A 213 14.66 -2.24 -10.52
N SER A 214 14.76 -2.91 -9.37
CA SER A 214 15.47 -2.39 -8.21
C SER A 214 16.94 -2.12 -8.47
N LYS A 215 17.59 -2.89 -9.35
CA LYS A 215 18.98 -2.68 -9.77
C LYS A 215 19.11 -1.55 -10.81
N LEU A 216 18.15 -1.46 -11.73
CA LEU A 216 18.18 -0.51 -12.85
C LEU A 216 17.80 0.91 -12.43
N LEU A 217 16.74 1.07 -11.66
CA LEU A 217 16.18 2.37 -11.30
C LEU A 217 16.88 3.00 -10.09
N SER A 218 17.09 4.32 -10.14
CA SER A 218 17.62 5.06 -8.98
C SER A 218 16.54 5.29 -7.92
N MET A 219 16.93 5.39 -6.65
CA MET A 219 16.00 5.73 -5.56
C MET A 219 15.31 7.08 -5.80
N ARG A 220 15.97 8.03 -6.44
CA ARG A 220 15.42 9.34 -6.80
C ARG A 220 14.22 9.22 -7.76
N VAL A 221 14.32 8.36 -8.77
CA VAL A 221 13.22 8.08 -9.71
C VAL A 221 12.05 7.42 -8.98
N LEU A 222 12.32 6.40 -8.18
CA LEU A 222 11.30 5.67 -7.42
C LEU A 222 10.57 6.57 -6.43
N THR A 223 11.28 7.40 -5.66
CA THR A 223 10.64 8.32 -4.70
C THR A 223 9.84 9.41 -5.38
N ARG A 224 10.32 9.95 -6.52
CA ARG A 224 9.55 10.91 -7.32
C ARG A 224 8.27 10.28 -7.85
N MET A 225 8.36 9.09 -8.43
CA MET A 225 7.19 8.36 -8.92
C MET A 225 6.18 8.10 -7.82
N TRP A 226 6.64 7.62 -6.66
CA TRP A 226 5.81 7.42 -5.48
C TRP A 226 5.04 8.69 -5.08
N GLN A 227 5.73 9.82 -4.95
CA GLN A 227 5.12 11.09 -4.59
C GLN A 227 4.05 11.53 -5.60
N MET A 228 4.34 11.35 -6.89
CA MET A 228 3.40 11.70 -7.96
C MET A 228 2.17 10.79 -7.93
N LEU A 229 2.35 9.47 -7.73
CA LEU A 229 1.25 8.51 -7.64
C LEU A 229 0.34 8.80 -6.45
N ILE A 230 0.89 9.01 -5.25
CA ILE A 230 0.07 9.32 -4.06
C ILE A 230 -0.76 10.58 -4.28
N LYS A 231 -0.15 11.65 -4.81
CA LYS A 231 -0.89 12.88 -5.13
C LYS A 231 -1.96 12.65 -6.21
N SER A 232 -1.67 11.81 -7.18
CA SER A 232 -2.58 11.48 -8.28
C SER A 232 -3.80 10.66 -7.82
N LEU A 233 -3.65 9.84 -6.78
CA LEU A 233 -4.78 9.11 -6.18
C LEU A 233 -5.81 10.06 -5.55
N ASP A 234 -5.39 11.17 -4.99
CA ASP A 234 -6.31 12.21 -4.52
C ASP A 234 -6.97 12.95 -5.69
N GLU A 235 -6.20 13.26 -6.74
CA GLU A 235 -6.69 13.96 -7.94
C GLU A 235 -7.76 13.16 -8.70
N ILE A 236 -7.55 11.84 -8.89
CA ILE A 236 -8.47 11.00 -9.67
C ILE A 236 -9.82 10.81 -8.99
N THR A 237 -9.87 10.81 -7.65
CA THR A 237 -11.12 10.61 -6.90
C THR A 237 -12.10 11.79 -7.07
N VAL A 238 -11.60 12.97 -7.35
CA VAL A 238 -12.42 14.20 -7.54
C VAL A 238 -12.60 14.56 -9.03
N ALA A 239 -11.97 13.81 -9.93
CA ALA A 239 -12.02 14.09 -11.37
C ALA A 239 -13.39 13.72 -11.98
N PRO A 240 -13.92 14.52 -12.93
CA PRO A 240 -15.18 14.20 -13.61
C PRO A 240 -15.15 12.89 -14.40
N SER A 241 -13.98 12.48 -14.89
CA SER A 241 -13.76 11.23 -15.61
C SER A 241 -12.48 10.57 -15.11
N PRO A 242 -12.59 9.44 -14.36
CA PRO A 242 -11.45 8.72 -13.84
C PRO A 242 -10.46 8.26 -14.93
N ILE A 243 -10.95 7.79 -16.07
CA ILE A 243 -10.08 7.33 -17.16
C ILE A 243 -9.26 8.48 -17.76
N MET A 244 -9.88 9.64 -18.05
CA MET A 244 -9.15 10.80 -18.57
C MET A 244 -8.11 11.33 -17.56
N ALA A 245 -8.44 11.30 -16.27
CA ALA A 245 -7.49 11.66 -15.22
C ALA A 245 -6.32 10.68 -15.19
N ALA A 246 -6.58 9.37 -15.25
CA ALA A 246 -5.54 8.34 -15.29
C ALA A 246 -4.63 8.49 -16.51
N GLU A 247 -5.17 8.75 -17.70
CA GLU A 247 -4.39 9.03 -18.92
C GLU A 247 -3.43 10.22 -18.71
N MET A 248 -3.93 11.33 -18.16
CA MET A 248 -3.09 12.49 -17.86
C MET A 248 -2.02 12.20 -16.79
N ILE A 249 -2.36 11.36 -15.82
CA ILE A 249 -1.41 10.91 -14.79
C ILE A 249 -0.30 10.08 -15.43
N ILE A 250 -0.64 9.10 -16.28
CA ILE A 250 0.35 8.28 -17.00
C ILE A 250 1.28 9.15 -17.85
N ILE A 251 0.73 10.12 -18.60
CA ILE A 251 1.54 11.06 -19.38
C ILE A 251 2.52 11.82 -18.48
N ARG A 252 2.06 12.34 -17.35
CA ARG A 252 2.92 13.05 -16.39
C ARG A 252 4.02 12.15 -15.82
N LEU A 253 3.67 10.92 -15.43
CA LEU A 253 4.63 9.95 -14.89
C LEU A 253 5.71 9.61 -15.90
N THR A 254 5.34 9.35 -17.16
CA THR A 254 6.26 9.03 -18.24
C THR A 254 7.25 10.16 -18.50
N HIS A 255 6.78 11.39 -18.60
CA HIS A 255 7.65 12.55 -18.80
C HIS A 255 8.51 12.89 -17.58
N ALA A 256 8.02 12.61 -16.37
CA ALA A 256 8.79 12.82 -15.14
C ALA A 256 9.91 11.80 -14.95
N ALA A 257 9.76 10.60 -15.49
CA ALA A 257 10.80 9.57 -15.49
C ALA A 257 12.01 9.96 -16.35
N ASP A 258 11.77 10.70 -17.44
CA ASP A 258 12.79 11.12 -18.41
C ASP A 258 13.48 12.46 -18.04
N LEU A 259 13.02 13.17 -17.01
CA LEU A 259 13.64 14.45 -16.62
C LEU A 259 15.01 14.25 -15.97
N PRO A 260 16.09 14.85 -16.55
CA PRO A 260 17.40 14.82 -15.92
C PRO A 260 17.36 15.46 -14.51
N PRO A 261 18.25 15.00 -13.61
CA PRO A 261 18.34 15.58 -12.27
C PRO A 261 18.53 17.10 -12.33
N THR A 262 17.87 17.84 -11.45
CA THR A 262 18.03 19.31 -11.34
C THR A 262 19.47 19.74 -11.22
N GLU A 263 20.32 18.92 -10.58
CA GLU A 263 21.77 19.15 -10.49
C GLU A 263 22.47 19.08 -11.83
N ASP A 264 22.07 18.19 -12.73
CA ASP A 264 22.65 18.09 -14.08
C ASP A 264 22.16 19.22 -14.97
N LEU A 265 20.90 19.67 -14.80
CA LEU A 265 20.39 20.88 -15.44
C LEU A 265 21.15 22.14 -14.96
N ILE A 266 21.39 22.27 -13.66
CA ILE A 266 22.16 23.38 -13.10
C ILE A 266 23.59 23.36 -13.64
N LYS A 267 24.27 22.20 -13.62
CA LYS A 267 25.62 22.05 -14.20
C LYS A 267 25.64 22.39 -15.70
N LYS A 268 24.61 22.01 -16.44
CA LYS A 268 24.49 22.29 -17.87
C LYS A 268 24.32 23.78 -18.11
N ILE A 269 23.46 24.45 -17.34
CA ILE A 269 23.24 25.91 -17.39
C ILE A 269 24.54 26.64 -16.97
N GLU A 270 25.20 26.21 -15.91
CA GLU A 270 26.48 26.80 -15.46
C GLU A 270 27.58 26.65 -16.52
N SER A 271 27.66 25.48 -17.19
CA SER A 271 28.63 25.24 -18.26
C SER A 271 28.33 26.10 -19.50
N GLU A 272 27.06 26.29 -19.85
CA GLU A 272 26.63 27.17 -20.96
C GLU A 272 26.89 28.64 -20.65
N LEU A 273 26.64 29.09 -19.40
CA LEU A 273 26.95 30.46 -18.96
C LEU A 273 28.46 30.73 -18.93
N GLN A 274 29.28 29.75 -18.53
CA GLN A 274 30.73 29.86 -18.56
C GLN A 274 31.31 29.84 -20.00
N GLY A 275 30.68 29.08 -20.90
CA GLY A 275 30.99 29.08 -22.33
C GLY A 275 30.65 30.41 -23.01
N ALA A 276 29.51 31.02 -22.68
CA ALA A 276 29.09 32.32 -23.18
C ALA A 276 29.96 33.49 -22.70
N ASN A 277 30.50 33.38 -21.48
CA ASN A 277 31.41 34.39 -20.94
C ASN A 277 32.84 34.30 -21.50
N LYS A 278 33.30 33.16 -21.95
CA LYS A 278 34.59 33.00 -22.65
C LYS A 278 34.56 33.56 -24.10
N GLY A 279 33.38 33.62 -24.72
CA GLY A 279 33.22 34.18 -26.07
C GLY A 279 33.22 35.71 -26.14
N LYS A 280 33.06 36.41 -25.02
CA LYS A 280 32.97 37.90 -24.98
C LYS A 280 34.30 38.63 -24.71
N ASN A 281 35.40 37.89 -24.47
CA ASN A 281 36.69 38.51 -24.12
C ASN A 281 37.70 38.58 -25.27
N LEU A 282 37.28 38.45 -26.51
CA LEU A 282 38.15 38.56 -27.70
C LEU A 282 37.61 39.57 -28.70
N GLU A 283 37.62 40.85 -28.34
CA GLU A 283 37.65 41.97 -29.28
C GLU A 283 37.92 43.28 -28.54
N THR A 284 39.19 43.57 -28.23
CA THR A 284 39.68 44.95 -28.02
C THR A 284 40.31 45.43 -29.32
N PRO A 285 39.81 46.45 -29.99
CA PRO A 285 40.50 47.02 -31.12
C PRO A 285 41.71 47.85 -30.66
N SER A 286 42.91 47.43 -31.10
CA SER A 286 44.14 48.22 -30.91
C SER A 286 44.04 49.53 -31.72
N LYS A 287 44.01 50.68 -31.05
CA LYS A 287 44.24 51.97 -31.65
C LYS A 287 45.74 52.14 -31.95
N ASN A 288 46.07 52.05 -33.23
CA ASN A 288 47.34 52.54 -33.73
C ASN A 288 47.24 54.06 -33.88
N MET A 289 47.97 54.80 -33.04
CA MET A 289 48.30 56.21 -33.24
C MET A 289 49.68 56.26 -33.88
N GLY A 290 49.70 56.45 -35.21
CA GLY A 290 50.92 56.89 -35.94
C GLY A 290 51.11 58.37 -35.84
N ALA A 291 52.16 58.76 -35.19
CA ALA A 291 52.69 60.15 -35.23
C ALA A 291 53.44 60.36 -36.56
N GLN A 292 53.15 61.41 -37.31
CA GLN A 292 54.09 62.03 -38.26
C GLN A 292 54.11 63.51 -38.03
N ALA A 293 55.31 63.96 -37.69
CA ALA A 293 55.74 65.37 -37.72
C ALA A 293 55.94 65.85 -39.16
N ASN A 294 55.42 67.02 -39.52
CA ASN A 294 56.13 68.20 -40.03
C ASN A 294 55.18 69.36 -40.14
#